data_3845e838379ea85ec67aa956f975372d
#
_entry.id   3845e838379ea85ec67aa956f975372d
#
_cell.length_a   1.000
_cell.length_b   1.000
_cell.length_c   1.000
_cell.angle_alpha   90.00
_cell.angle_beta   90.00
_cell.angle_gamma   90.00
#
_symmetry.space_group_name_H-M   'P 1'
#
loop_
_entity.id
_entity.type
_entity.pdbx_description
1 polymer ?
#
loop_
_entity_poly.entity_id
_entity_poly.type
_entity_poly.pdbx_seq_one_letter_code
_entity_poly.pdbx_strand_id
1 'polypeptide(L)'
;MEKSVLSVKDLTVSFDGYKVVDNLSFDIGENELRVIIGPNGAGKTTVLDLISGKTKPTTGSVKLLGQEIMGVSENQIVKLGLGRKFQTPSIFEDLTVFENLEISFPRGRDVIGALFFKRDKEVLDRVDEVAGIVYLSEVLNKDAASLSHGQKQWLEIGMLLMQEPKLMMLDEPVAGMTLNERKQTAKLLNTISQGRSVIVVEHDMNFVKEVAQTVTVLHQGAVLSEGQMADVQNDPKVIEVYLGH
;
A
#
# COMPACT_ATOMS: atom_id res chain seq x y z
N MET A 1 -22.47 10.92 6.05
CA MET A 1 -21.67 10.31 4.97
C MET A 1 -20.26 10.23 5.49
N GLU A 2 -19.73 9.04 5.71
CA GLU A 2 -18.31 8.86 6.03
C GLU A 2 -17.48 9.44 4.91
N LYS A 3 -16.42 10.14 5.28
CA LYS A 3 -15.57 10.83 4.33
C LYS A 3 -14.66 9.80 3.66
N SER A 4 -14.92 9.48 2.40
CA SER A 4 -14.11 8.55 1.62
C SER A 4 -12.74 9.15 1.31
N VAL A 5 -11.67 8.40 1.61
CA VAL A 5 -10.28 8.76 1.24
C VAL A 5 -10.03 8.41 -0.21
N LEU A 6 -10.52 7.27 -0.67
CA LEU A 6 -10.46 6.84 -2.06
C LEU A 6 -11.84 6.45 -2.54
N SER A 7 -12.24 6.91 -3.73
CA SER A 7 -13.46 6.46 -4.40
C SER A 7 -13.11 6.02 -5.82
N VAL A 8 -13.41 4.77 -6.13
CA VAL A 8 -13.25 4.15 -7.46
C VAL A 8 -14.63 3.88 -8.01
N LYS A 9 -14.93 4.36 -9.24
CA LYS A 9 -16.25 4.19 -9.86
C LYS A 9 -16.12 3.75 -11.31
N ASP A 10 -16.79 2.65 -11.63
CA ASP A 10 -16.94 2.07 -12.97
C ASP A 10 -15.60 1.95 -13.73
N LEU A 11 -14.53 1.66 -12.95
CA LEU A 11 -13.16 1.64 -13.46
C LEU A 11 -12.97 0.43 -14.39
N THR A 12 -12.53 0.70 -15.61
CA THR A 12 -12.27 -0.34 -16.61
C THR A 12 -10.93 -0.10 -17.30
N VAL A 13 -10.14 -1.16 -17.46
CA VAL A 13 -8.95 -1.15 -18.31
C VAL A 13 -8.92 -2.40 -19.20
N SER A 14 -8.59 -2.18 -20.46
CA SER A 14 -8.43 -3.24 -21.45
C SER A 14 -7.03 -3.17 -22.09
N PHE A 15 -6.39 -4.33 -22.24
CA PHE A 15 -5.15 -4.49 -22.98
C PHE A 15 -5.41 -5.42 -24.17
N ASP A 16 -5.17 -4.96 -25.37
CA ASP A 16 -5.38 -5.72 -26.63
C ASP A 16 -6.78 -6.36 -26.75
N GLY A 17 -7.80 -5.65 -26.26
CA GLY A 17 -9.20 -6.10 -26.27
C GLY A 17 -9.59 -7.00 -25.08
N TYR A 18 -8.64 -7.43 -24.24
CA TYR A 18 -8.96 -8.18 -23.03
C TYR A 18 -9.13 -7.24 -21.82
N LYS A 19 -10.30 -7.28 -21.19
CA LYS A 19 -10.57 -6.49 -20.00
C LYS A 19 -9.93 -7.15 -18.77
N VAL A 20 -8.92 -6.51 -18.21
CA VAL A 20 -8.25 -6.94 -16.98
C VAL A 20 -8.95 -6.41 -15.74
N VAL A 21 -9.53 -5.20 -15.83
CA VAL A 21 -10.45 -4.64 -14.84
C VAL A 21 -11.70 -4.22 -15.59
N ASP A 22 -12.87 -4.61 -15.10
CA ASP A 22 -14.17 -4.40 -15.76
C ASP A 22 -15.20 -3.87 -14.76
N ASN A 23 -15.59 -2.61 -14.96
CA ASN A 23 -16.64 -1.92 -14.18
C ASN A 23 -16.44 -2.00 -12.65
N LEU A 24 -15.18 -1.87 -12.20
CA LEU A 24 -14.82 -1.98 -10.79
C LEU A 24 -15.23 -0.73 -10.02
N SER A 25 -15.95 -0.92 -8.91
CA SER A 25 -16.34 0.19 -8.03
C SER A 25 -16.19 -0.23 -6.57
N PHE A 26 -15.52 0.61 -5.77
CA PHE A 26 -15.41 0.50 -4.31
C PHE A 26 -14.95 1.82 -3.69
N ASP A 27 -15.18 1.99 -2.41
CA ASP A 27 -14.74 3.15 -1.63
C ASP A 27 -13.87 2.71 -0.44
N ILE A 28 -12.89 3.54 -0.06
CA ILE A 28 -12.06 3.36 1.14
C ILE A 28 -12.35 4.52 2.09
N GLY A 29 -12.73 4.19 3.33
CA GLY A 29 -12.95 5.15 4.41
C GLY A 29 -11.67 5.70 5.04
N GLU A 30 -11.81 6.71 5.92
CA GLU A 30 -10.70 7.20 6.74
C GLU A 30 -10.29 6.15 7.77
N ASN A 31 -8.96 5.97 7.96
CA ASN A 31 -8.38 5.01 8.91
C ASN A 31 -8.81 3.55 8.67
N GLU A 32 -9.17 3.23 7.46
CA GLU A 32 -9.56 1.88 7.08
C GLU A 32 -8.34 1.04 6.65
N LEU A 33 -8.26 -0.19 7.17
CA LEU A 33 -7.37 -1.23 6.66
C LEU A 33 -8.19 -2.18 5.79
N ARG A 34 -8.08 -1.99 4.48
CA ARG A 34 -8.71 -2.81 3.44
C ARG A 34 -7.74 -3.84 2.91
N VAL A 35 -8.16 -5.10 2.87
CA VAL A 35 -7.38 -6.13 2.17
C VAL A 35 -8.09 -6.56 0.89
N ILE A 36 -7.37 -6.50 -0.22
CA ILE A 36 -7.85 -6.96 -1.53
C ILE A 36 -7.27 -8.36 -1.77
N ILE A 37 -8.14 -9.33 -1.93
CA ILE A 37 -7.78 -10.72 -2.24
C ILE A 37 -8.37 -11.14 -3.59
N GLY A 38 -7.91 -12.26 -4.12
CA GLY A 38 -8.42 -12.82 -5.38
C GLY A 38 -7.40 -13.79 -6.00
N PRO A 39 -7.81 -14.66 -6.92
CA PRO A 39 -6.89 -15.56 -7.61
C PRO A 39 -5.86 -14.79 -8.45
N ASN A 40 -4.84 -15.52 -8.93
CA ASN A 40 -3.88 -14.94 -9.87
C ASN A 40 -4.62 -14.53 -11.16
N GLY A 41 -4.27 -13.34 -11.67
CA GLY A 41 -4.95 -12.76 -12.83
C GLY A 41 -6.29 -12.07 -12.54
N ALA A 42 -6.74 -11.98 -11.27
CA ALA A 42 -7.97 -11.28 -10.90
C ALA A 42 -7.92 -9.75 -11.10
N GLY A 43 -6.74 -9.18 -11.43
CA GLY A 43 -6.58 -7.74 -11.66
C GLY A 43 -6.07 -6.94 -10.46
N LYS A 44 -5.70 -7.57 -9.34
CA LYS A 44 -5.31 -6.91 -8.08
C LYS A 44 -4.20 -5.86 -8.27
N THR A 45 -3.04 -6.25 -8.81
CA THR A 45 -1.91 -5.32 -9.07
C THR A 45 -2.29 -4.26 -10.11
N THR A 46 -3.10 -4.62 -11.11
CA THR A 46 -3.61 -3.66 -12.11
C THR A 46 -4.49 -2.59 -11.47
N VAL A 47 -5.31 -2.94 -10.49
CA VAL A 47 -6.11 -1.96 -9.73
C VAL A 47 -5.18 -0.99 -8.98
N LEU A 48 -4.12 -1.47 -8.32
CA LEU A 48 -3.13 -0.59 -7.69
C LEU A 48 -2.40 0.29 -8.73
N ASP A 49 -2.08 -0.25 -9.92
CA ASP A 49 -1.44 0.48 -11.02
C ASP A 49 -2.36 1.60 -11.56
N LEU A 50 -3.66 1.36 -11.64
CA LEU A 50 -4.66 2.35 -12.05
C LEU A 50 -4.81 3.48 -11.01
N ILE A 51 -4.88 3.13 -9.72
CA ILE A 51 -5.02 4.10 -8.62
C ILE A 51 -3.74 4.96 -8.50
N SER A 52 -2.56 4.38 -8.72
CA SER A 52 -1.30 5.13 -8.64
C SER A 52 -0.98 5.96 -9.89
N GLY A 53 -1.78 5.84 -10.97
CA GLY A 53 -1.55 6.55 -12.22
C GLY A 53 -0.49 5.93 -13.13
N LYS A 54 0.09 4.79 -12.75
CA LYS A 54 1.06 4.04 -13.55
C LYS A 54 0.41 3.46 -14.81
N THR A 55 -0.86 3.06 -14.70
CA THR A 55 -1.66 2.59 -15.84
C THR A 55 -2.84 3.54 -16.03
N LYS A 56 -3.13 3.89 -17.28
CA LYS A 56 -4.29 4.71 -17.63
C LYS A 56 -5.51 3.82 -17.84
N PRO A 57 -6.67 4.12 -17.22
CA PRO A 57 -7.90 3.39 -17.48
C PRO A 57 -8.46 3.70 -18.88
N THR A 58 -9.30 2.80 -19.35
CA THR A 58 -10.12 3.01 -20.54
C THR A 58 -11.33 3.90 -20.22
N THR A 59 -12.00 3.62 -19.10
CA THR A 59 -13.15 4.39 -18.59
C THR A 59 -13.18 4.35 -17.06
N GLY A 60 -14.03 5.17 -16.46
CA GLY A 60 -14.23 5.25 -15.02
C GLY A 60 -13.61 6.48 -14.39
N SER A 61 -13.66 6.54 -13.06
CA SER A 61 -13.19 7.66 -12.26
C SER A 61 -12.51 7.14 -11.00
N VAL A 62 -11.40 7.78 -10.60
CA VAL A 62 -10.74 7.54 -9.32
C VAL A 62 -10.54 8.89 -8.63
N LYS A 63 -11.11 9.02 -7.42
CA LYS A 63 -10.96 10.22 -6.60
C LYS A 63 -10.16 9.90 -5.33
N LEU A 64 -9.08 10.63 -5.11
CA LEU A 64 -8.30 10.63 -3.88
C LEU A 64 -8.62 11.91 -3.09
N LEU A 65 -9.07 11.77 -1.84
CA LEU A 65 -9.49 12.90 -0.99
C LEU A 65 -10.51 13.83 -1.69
N GLY A 66 -11.39 13.25 -2.48
CA GLY A 66 -12.42 13.97 -3.25
C GLY A 66 -11.94 14.60 -4.56
N GLN A 67 -10.63 14.56 -4.85
CA GLN A 67 -10.05 15.10 -6.08
C GLN A 67 -9.90 13.99 -7.12
N GLU A 68 -10.37 14.26 -8.36
CA GLU A 68 -10.18 13.35 -9.51
C GLU A 68 -8.69 13.24 -9.85
N ILE A 69 -8.19 11.99 -9.94
CA ILE A 69 -6.79 11.70 -10.23
C ILE A 69 -6.57 11.03 -11.59
N MET A 70 -7.63 10.83 -12.36
CA MET A 70 -7.49 10.26 -13.71
C MET A 70 -6.73 11.21 -14.62
N GLY A 71 -5.65 10.71 -15.25
CA GLY A 71 -4.78 11.53 -16.11
C GLY A 71 -3.79 12.43 -15.36
N VAL A 72 -3.80 12.42 -14.03
CA VAL A 72 -2.81 13.10 -13.19
C VAL A 72 -1.53 12.26 -13.18
N SER A 73 -0.35 12.89 -13.18
CA SER A 73 0.93 12.19 -13.12
C SER A 73 1.17 11.53 -11.75
N GLU A 74 1.91 10.39 -11.73
CA GLU A 74 2.26 9.68 -10.49
C GLU A 74 2.85 10.62 -9.42
N ASN A 75 3.79 11.50 -9.80
CA ASN A 75 4.39 12.47 -8.87
C ASN A 75 3.36 13.43 -8.24
N GLN A 76 2.33 13.82 -8.98
CA GLN A 76 1.28 14.67 -8.45
C GLN A 76 0.34 13.88 -7.53
N ILE A 77 0.05 12.62 -7.86
CA ILE A 77 -0.76 11.72 -7.02
C ILE A 77 -0.05 11.46 -5.68
N VAL A 78 1.27 11.24 -5.69
CA VAL A 78 2.08 11.11 -4.46
C VAL A 78 2.00 12.38 -3.61
N LYS A 79 2.07 13.57 -4.23
CA LYS A 79 1.92 14.86 -3.51
C LYS A 79 0.52 15.07 -2.92
N LEU A 80 -0.51 14.43 -3.46
CA LEU A 80 -1.85 14.41 -2.89
C LEU A 80 -1.97 13.50 -1.67
N GLY A 81 -0.96 12.69 -1.38
CA GLY A 81 -0.89 11.85 -0.20
C GLY A 81 -1.10 10.35 -0.48
N LEU A 82 -0.85 9.88 -1.70
CA LEU A 82 -0.77 8.45 -2.00
C LEU A 82 0.66 7.95 -1.79
N GLY A 83 0.83 6.92 -0.95
CA GLY A 83 2.06 6.15 -0.85
C GLY A 83 1.86 4.74 -1.43
N ARG A 84 2.80 4.26 -2.24
CA ARG A 84 2.73 2.91 -2.80
C ARG A 84 4.04 2.16 -2.61
N LYS A 85 3.96 0.95 -2.03
CA LYS A 85 5.02 -0.04 -2.01
C LYS A 85 4.83 -1.01 -3.18
N PHE A 86 5.88 -1.19 -3.97
CA PHE A 86 5.91 -2.18 -5.04
C PHE A 86 6.35 -3.55 -4.52
N GLN A 87 6.16 -4.63 -5.33
CA GLN A 87 6.56 -5.99 -4.95
C GLN A 87 8.08 -6.12 -4.72
N THR A 88 8.90 -5.46 -5.55
CA THR A 88 10.35 -5.46 -5.37
C THR A 88 10.75 -4.33 -4.44
N PRO A 89 11.48 -4.61 -3.34
CA PRO A 89 11.95 -3.58 -2.43
C PRO A 89 12.75 -2.49 -3.14
N SER A 90 12.37 -1.23 -2.90
CA SER A 90 13.00 -0.04 -3.49
C SER A 90 13.86 0.69 -2.46
N ILE A 91 14.73 -0.04 -1.75
CA ILE A 91 15.66 0.49 -0.76
C ILE A 91 17.03 0.76 -1.41
N PHE A 92 17.77 1.70 -0.86
CA PHE A 92 19.15 1.98 -1.24
C PHE A 92 20.08 1.13 -0.38
N GLU A 93 20.53 -0.01 -0.92
CA GLU A 93 21.30 -1.01 -0.19
C GLU A 93 22.67 -0.51 0.30
N ASP A 94 23.27 0.43 -0.44
CA ASP A 94 24.57 1.06 -0.10
C ASP A 94 24.46 2.18 0.95
N LEU A 95 23.24 2.49 1.40
CA LEU A 95 22.96 3.45 2.46
C LEU A 95 22.56 2.75 3.74
N THR A 96 22.78 3.44 4.87
CA THR A 96 22.28 2.98 6.17
C THR A 96 20.76 3.03 6.25
N VAL A 97 20.17 2.37 7.23
CA VAL A 97 18.72 2.46 7.52
C VAL A 97 18.33 3.92 7.78
N PHE A 98 19.12 4.64 8.54
CA PHE A 98 18.90 6.07 8.81
C PHE A 98 18.85 6.88 7.52
N GLU A 99 19.82 6.73 6.63
CA GLU A 99 19.91 7.46 5.37
C GLU A 99 18.76 7.13 4.42
N ASN A 100 18.32 5.87 4.38
CA ASN A 100 17.13 5.47 3.62
C ASN A 100 15.85 6.17 4.12
N LEU A 101 15.68 6.27 5.43
CA LEU A 101 14.57 7.02 6.01
C LEU A 101 14.70 8.51 5.73
N GLU A 102 15.88 9.09 5.98
CA GLU A 102 16.14 10.52 5.78
C GLU A 102 15.88 10.98 4.35
N ILE A 103 16.36 10.24 3.33
CA ILE A 103 16.18 10.59 1.91
C ILE A 103 14.70 10.54 1.50
N SER A 104 13.88 9.83 2.26
CA SER A 104 12.43 9.72 2.05
C SER A 104 11.64 10.87 2.66
N PHE A 105 12.28 11.72 3.48
CA PHE A 105 11.64 12.89 4.07
C PHE A 105 11.21 13.90 2.99
N PRO A 106 9.99 14.50 3.08
CA PRO A 106 9.41 15.26 1.97
C PRO A 106 10.07 16.60 1.68
N ARG A 107 10.89 17.14 2.61
CA ARG A 107 11.58 18.41 2.45
C ARG A 107 12.86 18.28 1.61
N GLY A 108 13.18 19.29 0.80
CA GLY A 108 14.43 19.32 0.06
C GLY A 108 14.48 18.45 -1.19
N ARG A 109 13.33 18.11 -1.79
CA ARG A 109 13.25 17.25 -2.98
C ARG A 109 13.42 17.99 -4.32
N ASP A 110 13.42 19.31 -4.30
CA ASP A 110 13.80 20.12 -5.45
C ASP A 110 15.30 20.43 -5.42
N VAL A 111 15.87 20.83 -6.56
CA VAL A 111 17.32 21.06 -6.71
C VAL A 111 17.84 22.09 -5.70
N ILE A 112 17.08 23.15 -5.46
CA ILE A 112 17.45 24.22 -4.51
C ILE A 112 17.31 23.71 -3.07
N GLY A 113 16.23 23.04 -2.75
CA GLY A 113 15.99 22.47 -1.43
C GLY A 113 17.00 21.39 -1.05
N ALA A 114 17.43 20.55 -2.01
CA ALA A 114 18.49 19.57 -1.79
C ALA A 114 19.85 20.21 -1.48
N LEU A 115 20.16 21.34 -2.13
CA LEU A 115 21.41 22.08 -1.89
C LEU A 115 21.47 22.73 -0.50
N PHE A 116 20.31 23.11 0.06
CA PHE A 116 20.16 23.75 1.38
C PHE A 116 19.54 22.82 2.42
N PHE A 117 19.41 21.51 2.12
CA PHE A 117 18.88 20.54 3.07
C PHE A 117 19.76 20.53 4.34
N LYS A 118 19.13 20.71 5.47
CA LYS A 118 19.78 20.59 6.78
C LYS A 118 19.10 19.47 7.56
N ARG A 119 19.93 18.61 8.12
CA ARG A 119 19.54 17.63 9.12
C ARG A 119 19.23 18.37 10.42
N ASP A 120 18.00 18.90 10.51
CA ASP A 120 17.51 19.59 11.69
C ASP A 120 16.80 18.63 12.66
N LYS A 121 16.37 19.16 13.81
CA LYS A 121 15.71 18.35 14.84
C LYS A 121 14.44 17.68 14.34
N GLU A 122 13.68 18.32 13.45
CA GLU A 122 12.44 17.77 12.89
C GLU A 122 12.70 16.49 12.08
N VAL A 123 13.76 16.48 11.26
CA VAL A 123 14.18 15.30 10.48
C VAL A 123 14.61 14.17 11.42
N LEU A 124 15.43 14.47 12.44
CA LEU A 124 15.93 13.49 13.40
C LEU A 124 14.79 12.87 14.21
N ASP A 125 13.92 13.70 14.79
CA ASP A 125 12.78 13.26 15.58
C ASP A 125 11.84 12.37 14.72
N ARG A 126 11.65 12.73 13.44
CA ARG A 126 10.81 11.95 12.53
C ARG A 126 11.42 10.61 12.13
N VAL A 127 12.74 10.57 11.90
CA VAL A 127 13.44 9.30 11.64
C VAL A 127 13.35 8.39 12.85
N ASP A 128 13.57 8.89 14.05
CA ASP A 128 13.48 8.09 15.28
C ASP A 128 12.07 7.57 15.52
N GLU A 129 11.06 8.41 15.32
CA GLU A 129 9.64 8.00 15.42
C GLU A 129 9.32 6.87 14.44
N VAL A 130 9.64 7.06 13.15
CA VAL A 130 9.34 6.08 12.11
C VAL A 130 10.12 4.79 12.32
N ALA A 131 11.41 4.88 12.69
CA ALA A 131 12.23 3.71 13.01
C ALA A 131 11.64 2.89 14.16
N GLY A 132 11.08 3.57 15.17
CA GLY A 132 10.34 2.91 16.26
C GLY A 132 9.09 2.18 15.76
N ILE A 133 8.30 2.81 14.90
CA ILE A 133 7.10 2.22 14.33
C ILE A 133 7.42 0.95 13.52
N VAL A 134 8.48 0.97 12.71
CA VAL A 134 8.87 -0.14 11.81
C VAL A 134 9.90 -1.10 12.43
N TYR A 135 10.12 -1.05 13.73
CA TYR A 135 11.02 -1.97 14.50
C TYR A 135 12.50 -1.94 14.05
N LEU A 136 12.99 -0.79 13.57
CA LEU A 136 14.36 -0.65 13.08
C LEU A 136 15.25 0.27 13.91
N SER A 137 14.81 0.75 15.08
CA SER A 137 15.55 1.69 15.93
C SER A 137 16.96 1.17 16.30
N GLU A 138 17.11 -0.13 16.59
CA GLU A 138 18.38 -0.73 16.99
C GLU A 138 19.38 -0.91 15.84
N VAL A 139 18.92 -0.73 14.60
CA VAL A 139 19.72 -0.99 13.40
C VAL A 139 19.89 0.24 12.49
N LEU A 140 19.52 1.43 12.98
CA LEU A 140 19.57 2.68 12.22
C LEU A 140 20.91 2.94 11.51
N ASN A 141 22.03 2.59 12.15
CA ASN A 141 23.37 2.83 11.63
C ASN A 141 23.93 1.63 10.83
N LYS A 142 23.13 0.59 10.58
CA LYS A 142 23.55 -0.55 9.75
C LYS A 142 23.26 -0.28 8.29
N ASP A 143 24.10 -0.80 7.41
CA ASP A 143 23.87 -0.78 5.97
C ASP A 143 22.59 -1.58 5.65
N ALA A 144 21.73 -1.03 4.81
CA ALA A 144 20.46 -1.66 4.44
C ALA A 144 20.67 -3.00 3.74
N ALA A 145 21.81 -3.21 3.06
CA ALA A 145 22.19 -4.50 2.48
C ALA A 145 22.23 -5.63 3.53
N SER A 146 22.63 -5.33 4.78
CA SER A 146 22.79 -6.31 5.87
C SER A 146 21.49 -6.74 6.55
N LEU A 147 20.39 -6.10 6.24
CA LEU A 147 19.08 -6.39 6.82
C LEU A 147 18.52 -7.72 6.35
N SER A 148 17.74 -8.40 7.23
CA SER A 148 16.92 -9.54 6.81
C SER A 148 15.87 -9.11 5.77
N HIS A 149 15.31 -10.08 5.05
CA HIS A 149 14.28 -9.78 4.06
C HIS A 149 13.08 -9.04 4.70
N GLY A 150 12.59 -9.49 5.85
CA GLY A 150 11.52 -8.82 6.58
C GLY A 150 11.88 -7.40 7.02
N GLN A 151 13.11 -7.20 7.51
CA GLN A 151 13.59 -5.85 7.87
C GLN A 151 13.68 -4.92 6.65
N LYS A 152 14.09 -5.41 5.48
CA LYS A 152 14.07 -4.63 4.22
C LYS A 152 12.65 -4.20 3.86
N GLN A 153 11.65 -5.08 4.02
CA GLN A 153 10.25 -4.76 3.81
C GLN A 153 9.75 -3.70 4.81
N TRP A 154 10.13 -3.79 6.09
CA TRP A 154 9.80 -2.79 7.09
C TRP A 154 10.47 -1.44 6.81
N LEU A 155 11.73 -1.45 6.33
CA LEU A 155 12.41 -0.24 5.92
C LEU A 155 11.66 0.47 4.79
N GLU A 156 11.20 -0.27 3.79
CA GLU A 156 10.42 0.29 2.68
C GLU A 156 9.08 0.89 3.17
N ILE A 157 8.38 0.22 4.10
CA ILE A 157 7.19 0.78 4.76
C ILE A 157 7.56 2.05 5.53
N GLY A 158 8.70 2.06 6.23
CA GLY A 158 9.23 3.24 6.92
C GLY A 158 9.49 4.41 5.97
N MET A 159 10.13 4.16 4.82
CA MET A 159 10.36 5.18 3.80
C MET A 159 9.05 5.79 3.27
N LEU A 160 7.99 4.99 3.15
CA LEU A 160 6.66 5.52 2.83
C LEU A 160 6.08 6.35 3.98
N LEU A 161 6.22 5.89 5.22
CA LEU A 161 5.74 6.62 6.41
C LEU A 161 6.40 7.98 6.59
N MET A 162 7.68 8.11 6.21
CA MET A 162 8.39 9.40 6.19
C MET A 162 7.69 10.45 5.34
N GLN A 163 6.95 10.03 4.30
CA GLN A 163 6.23 10.91 3.38
C GLN A 163 4.84 11.33 3.86
N GLU A 164 4.41 10.84 5.02
CA GLU A 164 3.10 11.13 5.64
C GLU A 164 1.89 10.92 4.71
N PRO A 165 1.80 9.76 4.02
CA PRO A 165 0.71 9.51 3.11
C PRO A 165 -0.63 9.45 3.85
N LYS A 166 -1.71 9.85 3.18
CA LYS A 166 -3.11 9.69 3.65
C LYS A 166 -3.66 8.31 3.30
N LEU A 167 -3.19 7.75 2.19
CA LEU A 167 -3.50 6.39 1.74
C LEU A 167 -2.21 5.67 1.40
N MET A 168 -1.99 4.51 2.00
CA MET A 168 -0.89 3.60 1.66
C MET A 168 -1.42 2.39 0.88
N MET A 169 -0.73 2.01 -0.17
CA MET A 169 -1.01 0.78 -0.93
C MET A 169 0.21 -0.15 -0.87
N LEU A 170 0.01 -1.35 -0.38
CA LEU A 170 1.06 -2.35 -0.15
C LEU A 170 0.72 -3.62 -0.95
N ASP A 171 1.60 -3.99 -1.87
CA ASP A 171 1.45 -5.20 -2.69
C ASP A 171 2.31 -6.32 -2.08
N GLU A 172 1.65 -7.36 -1.58
CA GLU A 172 2.24 -8.55 -0.92
C GLU A 172 3.30 -8.21 0.15
N PRO A 173 2.97 -7.40 1.17
CA PRO A 173 3.94 -6.89 2.13
C PRO A 173 4.59 -7.96 3.00
N VAL A 174 4.03 -9.18 3.08
CA VAL A 174 4.58 -10.30 3.90
C VAL A 174 5.18 -11.44 3.07
N ALA A 175 5.31 -11.25 1.75
CA ALA A 175 5.93 -12.26 0.90
C ALA A 175 7.35 -12.59 1.39
N GLY A 176 7.69 -13.88 1.50
CA GLY A 176 9.01 -14.35 1.96
C GLY A 176 9.34 -14.14 3.44
N MET A 177 8.41 -13.62 4.25
CA MET A 177 8.60 -13.43 5.68
C MET A 177 8.40 -14.71 6.48
N THR A 178 9.13 -14.83 7.59
CA THR A 178 8.90 -15.84 8.63
C THR A 178 7.56 -15.59 9.35
N LEU A 179 7.02 -16.60 10.03
CA LEU A 179 5.78 -16.45 10.80
C LEU A 179 5.86 -15.33 11.84
N ASN A 180 7.04 -15.13 12.45
CA ASN A 180 7.24 -14.08 13.45
C ASN A 180 7.22 -12.68 12.83
N GLU A 181 7.90 -12.51 11.69
CA GLU A 181 7.89 -11.25 10.93
C GLU A 181 6.48 -10.91 10.42
N ARG A 182 5.70 -11.91 9.95
CA ARG A 182 4.29 -11.70 9.53
C ARG A 182 3.43 -11.18 10.68
N LYS A 183 3.53 -11.77 11.88
CA LYS A 183 2.81 -11.29 13.07
C LYS A 183 3.22 -9.87 13.47
N GLN A 184 4.51 -9.54 13.37
CA GLN A 184 4.98 -8.17 13.62
C GLN A 184 4.45 -7.21 12.56
N THR A 185 4.44 -7.62 11.28
CA THR A 185 3.87 -6.82 10.19
C THR A 185 2.37 -6.61 10.38
N ALA A 186 1.63 -7.62 10.85
CA ALA A 186 0.22 -7.46 11.17
C ALA A 186 -0.01 -6.37 12.23
N LYS A 187 0.77 -6.40 13.32
CA LYS A 187 0.73 -5.35 14.36
C LYS A 187 1.10 -3.98 13.81
N LEU A 188 2.15 -3.92 12.98
CA LEU A 188 2.58 -2.70 12.30
C LEU A 188 1.45 -2.08 11.48
N LEU A 189 0.80 -2.87 10.63
CA LEU A 189 -0.29 -2.37 9.77
C LEU A 189 -1.49 -1.90 10.58
N ASN A 190 -1.86 -2.61 11.65
CA ASN A 190 -2.91 -2.18 12.58
C ASN A 190 -2.56 -0.86 13.29
N THR A 191 -1.29 -0.63 13.64
CA THR A 191 -0.83 0.64 14.22
C THR A 191 -0.89 1.77 13.18
N ILE A 192 -0.42 1.51 11.97
CA ILE A 192 -0.40 2.48 10.87
C ILE A 192 -1.82 2.91 10.49
N SER A 193 -2.77 1.98 10.45
CA SER A 193 -4.16 2.26 10.05
C SER A 193 -4.93 3.15 11.02
N GLN A 194 -4.45 3.35 12.25
CA GLN A 194 -5.08 4.27 13.21
C GLN A 194 -4.97 5.76 12.83
N GLY A 195 -4.10 6.12 11.92
CA GLY A 195 -3.87 7.51 11.49
C GLY A 195 -3.93 7.73 9.98
N ARG A 196 -4.13 6.66 9.20
CA ARG A 196 -4.21 6.71 7.73
C ARG A 196 -4.89 5.47 7.17
N SER A 197 -5.41 5.57 5.95
CA SER A 197 -6.00 4.40 5.30
C SER A 197 -4.93 3.55 4.64
N VAL A 198 -5.12 2.24 4.66
CA VAL A 198 -4.18 1.27 4.09
C VAL A 198 -4.92 0.28 3.21
N ILE A 199 -4.45 0.09 1.98
CA ILE A 199 -4.85 -1.01 1.10
C ILE A 199 -3.72 -2.02 1.07
N VAL A 200 -4.03 -3.27 1.32
CA VAL A 200 -3.09 -4.40 1.21
C VAL A 200 -3.61 -5.36 0.16
N VAL A 201 -2.79 -5.73 -0.80
CA VAL A 201 -3.04 -6.87 -1.69
C VAL A 201 -2.32 -8.06 -1.09
N GLU A 202 -3.05 -9.14 -0.83
CA GLU A 202 -2.49 -10.35 -0.21
C GLU A 202 -3.20 -11.62 -0.68
N HIS A 203 -2.52 -12.76 -0.50
CA HIS A 203 -3.05 -14.08 -0.78
C HIS A 203 -2.90 -15.05 0.42
N ASP A 204 -2.15 -14.67 1.47
CA ASP A 204 -2.04 -15.43 2.73
C ASP A 204 -3.28 -15.19 3.59
N MET A 205 -4.21 -16.15 3.55
CA MET A 205 -5.50 -16.04 4.26
C MET A 205 -5.35 -15.96 5.78
N ASN A 206 -4.27 -16.49 6.36
CA ASN A 206 -4.03 -16.38 7.80
C ASN A 206 -3.64 -14.94 8.16
N PHE A 207 -2.79 -14.32 7.35
CA PHE A 207 -2.44 -12.93 7.51
C PHE A 207 -3.65 -12.00 7.27
N VAL A 208 -4.44 -12.27 6.23
CA VAL A 208 -5.68 -11.51 5.94
C VAL A 208 -6.62 -11.52 7.14
N LYS A 209 -6.85 -12.69 7.76
CA LYS A 209 -7.70 -12.84 8.97
C LYS A 209 -7.19 -12.02 10.16
N GLU A 210 -5.87 -11.81 10.26
CA GLU A 210 -5.25 -11.10 11.38
C GLU A 210 -5.33 -9.58 11.22
N VAL A 211 -5.35 -9.06 9.97
CA VAL A 211 -5.23 -7.62 9.72
C VAL A 211 -6.47 -6.96 9.16
N ALA A 212 -7.29 -7.68 8.37
CA ALA A 212 -8.36 -7.06 7.60
C ALA A 212 -9.50 -6.55 8.48
N GLN A 213 -9.82 -5.27 8.35
CA GLN A 213 -11.09 -4.70 8.82
C GLN A 213 -12.18 -4.97 7.79
N THR A 214 -11.87 -4.73 6.53
CA THR A 214 -12.72 -5.04 5.38
C THR A 214 -11.91 -5.81 4.34
N VAL A 215 -12.54 -6.83 3.74
CA VAL A 215 -11.97 -7.61 2.64
C VAL A 215 -12.76 -7.34 1.37
N THR A 216 -12.06 -7.06 0.28
CA THR A 216 -12.63 -6.99 -1.08
C THR A 216 -12.08 -8.16 -1.88
N VAL A 217 -12.95 -9.03 -2.37
CA VAL A 217 -12.58 -10.15 -3.24
C VAL A 217 -12.71 -9.72 -4.69
N LEU A 218 -11.60 -9.79 -5.42
CA LEU A 218 -11.59 -9.55 -6.87
C LEU A 218 -11.63 -10.89 -7.61
N HIS A 219 -12.45 -10.94 -8.65
CA HIS A 219 -12.50 -12.03 -9.62
C HIS A 219 -12.76 -11.48 -11.01
N GLN A 220 -11.93 -11.88 -11.99
CA GLN A 220 -12.06 -11.47 -13.40
C GLN A 220 -12.21 -9.94 -13.58
N GLY A 221 -11.46 -9.17 -12.80
CA GLY A 221 -11.44 -7.71 -12.91
C GLY A 221 -12.58 -6.95 -12.25
N ALA A 222 -13.47 -7.64 -11.54
CA ALA A 222 -14.62 -7.05 -10.83
C ALA A 222 -14.62 -7.40 -9.34
N VAL A 223 -15.37 -6.65 -8.52
CA VAL A 223 -15.64 -7.01 -7.13
C VAL A 223 -16.62 -8.18 -7.12
N LEU A 224 -16.21 -9.31 -6.56
CA LEU A 224 -17.04 -10.48 -6.36
C LEU A 224 -17.81 -10.40 -5.04
N SER A 225 -17.15 -10.01 -3.97
CA SER A 225 -17.71 -9.88 -2.62
C SER A 225 -16.92 -8.83 -1.83
N GLU A 226 -17.58 -8.14 -0.90
CA GLU A 226 -16.97 -7.16 -0.02
C GLU A 226 -17.65 -7.20 1.35
N GLY A 227 -16.84 -7.17 2.42
CA GLY A 227 -17.35 -7.19 3.78
C GLY A 227 -16.31 -7.56 4.82
N GLN A 228 -16.76 -7.90 6.03
CA GLN A 228 -15.87 -8.44 7.05
C GLN A 228 -15.40 -9.84 6.64
N MET A 229 -14.22 -10.23 7.11
CA MET A 229 -13.63 -11.53 6.79
C MET A 229 -14.57 -12.71 7.07
N ALA A 230 -15.34 -12.64 8.17
CA ALA A 230 -16.29 -13.69 8.56
C ALA A 230 -17.42 -13.86 7.52
N ASP A 231 -17.88 -12.79 6.90
CA ASP A 231 -18.94 -12.83 5.89
C ASP A 231 -18.37 -13.30 4.56
N VAL A 232 -17.24 -12.75 4.14
CA VAL A 232 -16.59 -13.06 2.86
C VAL A 232 -16.19 -14.54 2.78
N GLN A 233 -15.64 -15.12 3.84
CA GLN A 233 -15.23 -16.55 3.83
C GLN A 233 -16.39 -17.51 3.73
N ASN A 234 -17.62 -17.10 4.06
CA ASN A 234 -18.83 -17.90 3.99
C ASN A 234 -19.69 -17.58 2.74
N ASP A 235 -19.26 -16.63 1.90
CA ASP A 235 -19.94 -16.31 0.65
C ASP A 235 -19.81 -17.48 -0.35
N PRO A 236 -20.92 -18.09 -0.81
CA PRO A 236 -20.88 -19.21 -1.74
C PRO A 236 -20.09 -18.92 -3.02
N LYS A 237 -20.16 -17.68 -3.53
CA LYS A 237 -19.41 -17.25 -4.73
C LYS A 237 -17.92 -17.25 -4.49
N VAL A 238 -17.48 -16.79 -3.30
CA VAL A 238 -16.08 -16.79 -2.92
C VAL A 238 -15.57 -18.21 -2.73
N ILE A 239 -16.35 -19.07 -2.08
CA ILE A 239 -16.02 -20.49 -1.91
C ILE A 239 -15.85 -21.18 -3.27
N GLU A 240 -16.77 -20.96 -4.22
CA GLU A 240 -16.69 -21.52 -5.57
C GLU A 240 -15.40 -21.13 -6.28
N VAL A 241 -15.01 -19.84 -6.21
CA VAL A 241 -13.80 -19.31 -6.87
C VAL A 241 -12.51 -19.87 -6.25
N TYR A 242 -12.48 -20.10 -4.94
CA TYR A 242 -11.27 -20.54 -4.23
C TYR A 242 -11.17 -22.05 -4.06
N LEU A 243 -12.30 -22.79 -4.02
CA LEU A 243 -12.35 -24.24 -3.78
C LEU A 243 -12.91 -25.04 -4.98
N GLY A 244 -13.44 -24.37 -5.99
CA GLY A 244 -14.06 -24.97 -7.17
C GLY A 244 -13.08 -25.46 -8.25
N HIS A 245 -11.79 -25.57 -7.92
CA HIS A 245 -10.76 -26.10 -8.83
C HIS A 245 -10.06 -27.31 -8.23
#